data_017f2152a360db2ce30c43d751bbda14
#
_entry.id   017f2152a360db2ce30c43d751bbda14
#
_cell.length_a   1.000
_cell.length_b   1.000
_cell.length_c   1.000
_cell.angle_alpha   90.00
_cell.angle_beta   90.00
_cell.angle_gamma   90.00
#
_symmetry.space_group_name_H-M   'P 1'
#
loop_
_entity.id
_entity.type
_entity.pdbx_description
1 polymer ?
#
loop_
_entity_poly.entity_id
_entity_poly.type
_entity_poly.pdbx_seq_one_letter_code
_entity_poly.pdbx_strand_id
1 'polypeptide(L)'
;MKQLTTIFALLLLLIVTPMVATSCTDNTDDEKQDLEFTTNWKKRNVAYFDSVLTLARQKVAEAQAQYGDDWQSHCEWRVFLSYAKVAGGPSTDTICARVINTGTGTESPLYTDSVKVNYMGHLIPTESYKDGRVFDHSGIYENNDYVFNDNYSTPTTFKVSNLVEGFTTALMHMHVNDRWMVYMSQEMAYKSSASGVMPAYSTLCFDMQLKQIIKK
;
A
#
# COMPACT_ATOMS: atom_id res chain seq x y z
N MET A 1 12.28 -43.77 87.45
CA MET A 1 10.84 -43.54 87.24
C MET A 1 10.66 -42.20 86.57
N LYS A 2 9.88 -42.18 85.56
CA LYS A 2 9.42 -41.07 84.73
C LYS A 2 10.37 -40.71 83.58
N GLN A 3 9.96 -41.17 82.44
CA GLN A 3 10.40 -40.91 81.14
C GLN A 3 10.10 -39.46 80.73
N LEU A 4 11.05 -38.77 80.19
CA LEU A 4 10.81 -37.48 79.49
C LEU A 4 11.06 -37.67 77.98
N THR A 5 9.98 -37.78 77.29
CA THR A 5 9.98 -37.94 75.84
C THR A 5 10.21 -36.58 75.22
N THR A 6 11.37 -36.44 74.56
CA THR A 6 11.71 -35.24 73.79
C THR A 6 11.14 -35.40 72.39
N ILE A 7 10.18 -34.57 72.06
CA ILE A 7 9.59 -34.48 70.71
C ILE A 7 10.53 -33.62 69.87
N PHE A 8 11.19 -34.24 68.91
CA PHE A 8 11.94 -33.50 67.82
C PHE A 8 10.91 -33.03 66.76
N ALA A 9 10.62 -31.73 66.78
CA ALA A 9 9.87 -31.12 65.71
C ALA A 9 10.82 -30.83 64.55
N LEU A 10 10.66 -31.58 63.45
CA LEU A 10 11.39 -31.39 62.22
C LEU A 10 10.70 -30.24 61.44
N LEU A 11 11.30 -29.06 61.48
CA LEU A 11 10.83 -27.90 60.72
C LEU A 11 11.28 -28.08 59.28
N LEU A 12 10.36 -28.56 58.40
CA LEU A 12 10.58 -28.66 56.97
C LEU A 12 10.44 -27.25 56.35
N LEU A 13 11.55 -26.59 56.10
CA LEU A 13 11.58 -25.28 55.41
C LEU A 13 11.33 -25.51 53.93
N LEU A 14 10.08 -25.33 53.49
CA LEU A 14 9.72 -25.29 52.05
C LEU A 14 10.27 -23.99 51.47
N ILE A 15 11.39 -24.07 50.76
CA ILE A 15 11.89 -23.00 49.94
C ILE A 15 11.02 -22.99 48.67
N VAL A 16 9.99 -22.16 48.66
CA VAL A 16 9.26 -21.81 47.45
C VAL A 16 10.13 -20.81 46.67
N THR A 17 10.91 -21.33 45.72
CA THR A 17 11.53 -20.46 44.71
C THR A 17 10.44 -19.94 43.80
N PRO A 18 10.22 -18.61 43.68
CA PRO A 18 9.38 -18.10 42.62
C PRO A 18 10.10 -18.39 41.28
N MET A 19 9.56 -19.32 40.50
CA MET A 19 9.86 -19.37 39.08
C MET A 19 9.35 -18.07 38.48
N VAL A 20 10.24 -17.09 38.34
CA VAL A 20 10.02 -15.97 37.44
C VAL A 20 10.08 -16.58 36.04
N ALA A 21 8.93 -16.93 35.51
CA ALA A 21 8.80 -17.14 34.09
C ALA A 21 9.08 -15.79 33.41
N THR A 22 10.31 -15.53 33.05
CA THR A 22 10.63 -14.52 32.07
C THR A 22 10.04 -14.99 30.75
N SER A 23 8.77 -14.65 30.53
CA SER A 23 8.20 -14.61 29.20
C SER A 23 8.92 -13.48 28.49
N CYS A 24 10.03 -13.79 27.85
CA CYS A 24 10.56 -12.96 26.79
C CYS A 24 9.61 -13.15 25.59
N THR A 25 8.54 -12.39 25.57
CA THR A 25 7.86 -12.08 24.32
C THR A 25 8.59 -10.86 23.78
N ASP A 26 9.30 -11.04 22.68
CA ASP A 26 9.78 -9.95 21.85
C ASP A 26 8.58 -9.23 21.20
N ASN A 27 7.78 -8.55 22.04
CA ASN A 27 6.64 -7.75 21.58
C ASN A 27 7.06 -6.33 21.17
N THR A 28 8.34 -6.00 21.27
CA THR A 28 8.84 -4.64 20.98
C THR A 28 8.74 -4.28 19.51
N ASP A 29 8.92 -5.25 18.62
CA ASP A 29 8.85 -5.00 17.18
C ASP A 29 7.41 -4.91 16.70
N ASP A 30 6.51 -5.73 17.23
CA ASP A 30 5.08 -5.70 16.92
C ASP A 30 4.44 -4.40 17.45
N GLU A 31 4.73 -4.00 18.71
CA GLU A 31 4.26 -2.72 19.25
C GLU A 31 4.79 -1.52 18.48
N LYS A 32 6.05 -1.55 18.06
CA LYS A 32 6.63 -0.50 17.23
C LYS A 32 5.96 -0.41 15.87
N GLN A 33 5.70 -1.55 15.21
CA GLN A 33 4.99 -1.62 13.95
C GLN A 33 3.55 -1.09 14.07
N ASP A 34 2.84 -1.44 15.15
CA ASP A 34 1.48 -0.92 15.39
C ASP A 34 1.47 0.60 15.57
N LEU A 35 2.45 1.16 16.28
CA LEU A 35 2.59 2.61 16.42
C LEU A 35 2.88 3.32 15.10
N GLU A 36 3.63 2.70 14.19
CA GLU A 36 3.90 3.24 12.85
C GLU A 36 2.63 3.43 12.01
N PHE A 37 1.61 2.61 12.21
CA PHE A 37 0.35 2.67 11.47
C PHE A 37 -0.78 3.39 12.20
N THR A 38 -0.56 3.84 13.44
CA THR A 38 -1.55 4.56 14.24
C THR A 38 -1.15 6.01 14.53
N THR A 39 0.12 6.26 14.89
CA THR A 39 0.60 7.58 15.30
C THR A 39 0.56 8.58 14.17
N ASN A 40 -0.34 9.57 14.28
CA ASN A 40 -0.52 10.63 13.26
C ASN A 40 -0.76 10.08 11.83
N TRP A 41 -1.28 8.86 11.70
CA TRP A 41 -1.38 8.15 10.43
C TRP A 41 -2.05 8.99 9.34
N LYS A 42 -3.25 9.52 9.60
CA LYS A 42 -3.97 10.37 8.65
C LYS A 42 -3.14 11.57 8.20
N LYS A 43 -2.50 12.29 9.14
CA LYS A 43 -1.68 13.47 8.84
C LYS A 43 -0.48 13.12 7.96
N ARG A 44 0.17 12.00 8.27
CA ARG A 44 1.32 11.51 7.48
C ARG A 44 0.92 11.11 6.07
N ASN A 45 -0.22 10.46 5.92
CA ASN A 45 -0.75 10.05 4.61
C ASN A 45 -1.10 11.25 3.72
N VAL A 46 -1.76 12.27 4.29
CA VAL A 46 -2.04 13.53 3.57
C VAL A 46 -0.73 14.20 3.15
N ALA A 47 0.22 14.37 4.07
CA ALA A 47 1.49 15.01 3.76
C ALA A 47 2.32 14.22 2.71
N TYR A 48 2.29 12.90 2.77
CA TYR A 48 2.95 12.05 1.77
C TYR A 48 2.33 12.24 0.38
N PHE A 49 1.00 12.15 0.26
CA PHE A 49 0.32 12.34 -1.01
C PHE A 49 0.58 13.75 -1.58
N ASP A 50 0.47 14.78 -0.76
CA ASP A 50 0.72 16.17 -1.18
C ASP A 50 2.16 16.36 -1.69
N SER A 51 3.14 15.71 -1.06
CA SER A 51 4.54 15.78 -1.49
C SER A 51 4.75 15.10 -2.85
N VAL A 52 4.17 13.92 -3.05
CA VAL A 52 4.25 13.18 -4.32
C VAL A 52 3.52 13.94 -5.43
N LEU A 53 2.33 14.47 -5.16
CA LEU A 53 1.57 15.25 -6.14
C LEU A 53 2.28 16.55 -6.53
N THR A 54 2.91 17.22 -5.57
CA THR A 54 3.72 18.42 -5.82
C THR A 54 4.88 18.09 -6.76
N LEU A 55 5.62 17.02 -6.46
CA LEU A 55 6.71 16.54 -7.31
C LEU A 55 6.21 16.19 -8.74
N ALA A 56 5.12 15.43 -8.83
CA ALA A 56 4.55 15.03 -10.11
C ALA A 56 4.16 16.24 -10.97
N ARG A 57 3.46 17.22 -10.37
CA ARG A 57 3.07 18.46 -11.06
C ARG A 57 4.27 19.29 -11.52
N GLN A 58 5.29 19.39 -10.68
CA GLN A 58 6.53 20.08 -11.04
C GLN A 58 7.19 19.40 -12.26
N LYS A 59 7.36 18.07 -12.22
CA LYS A 59 7.97 17.31 -13.31
C LYS A 59 7.19 17.41 -14.62
N VAL A 60 5.87 17.35 -14.55
CA VAL A 60 5.00 17.55 -15.73
C VAL A 60 5.14 18.96 -16.27
N ALA A 61 5.13 19.99 -15.43
CA ALA A 61 5.26 21.38 -15.87
C ALA A 61 6.64 21.67 -16.50
N GLU A 62 7.73 21.16 -15.91
CA GLU A 62 9.09 21.24 -16.45
C GLU A 62 9.15 20.61 -17.84
N ALA A 63 8.61 19.42 -18.01
CA ALA A 63 8.61 18.71 -19.30
C ALA A 63 7.74 19.42 -20.36
N GLN A 64 6.56 19.91 -19.97
CA GLN A 64 5.69 20.68 -20.88
C GLN A 64 6.36 21.97 -21.35
N ALA A 65 7.06 22.68 -20.45
CA ALA A 65 7.78 23.89 -20.80
C ALA A 65 8.95 23.62 -21.77
N GLN A 66 9.61 22.47 -21.63
CA GLN A 66 10.79 22.13 -22.42
C GLN A 66 10.45 21.47 -23.77
N TYR A 67 9.43 20.60 -23.80
CA TYR A 67 9.14 19.71 -24.94
C TYR A 67 7.77 19.96 -25.59
N GLY A 68 6.98 20.92 -25.10
CA GLY A 68 5.67 21.24 -25.67
C GLY A 68 4.75 20.01 -25.69
N ASP A 69 4.13 19.74 -26.87
CA ASP A 69 3.18 18.66 -27.02
C ASP A 69 3.80 17.25 -26.88
N ASP A 70 5.11 17.11 -27.07
CA ASP A 70 5.83 15.83 -26.94
C ASP A 70 6.30 15.54 -25.49
N TRP A 71 5.88 16.33 -24.52
CA TRP A 71 6.33 16.22 -23.13
C TRP A 71 6.19 14.81 -22.53
N GLN A 72 5.17 14.05 -22.94
CA GLN A 72 4.90 12.72 -22.40
C GLN A 72 6.02 11.70 -22.72
N SER A 73 6.71 11.87 -23.86
CA SER A 73 7.84 11.04 -24.25
C SER A 73 9.09 11.30 -23.39
N HIS A 74 9.12 12.45 -22.69
CA HIS A 74 10.27 12.94 -21.92
C HIS A 74 10.02 13.02 -20.41
N CYS A 75 8.84 12.62 -19.95
CA CYS A 75 8.47 12.66 -18.55
C CYS A 75 7.86 11.33 -18.10
N GLU A 76 8.36 10.78 -17.04
CA GLU A 76 7.76 9.58 -16.43
C GLU A 76 6.52 9.89 -15.58
N TRP A 77 6.28 11.15 -15.23
CA TRP A 77 5.15 11.53 -14.36
C TRP A 77 3.91 11.90 -15.15
N ARG A 78 2.77 11.53 -14.57
CA ARG A 78 1.41 11.87 -15.03
C ARG A 78 0.59 12.35 -13.85
N VAL A 79 -0.34 13.26 -14.10
CA VAL A 79 -1.35 13.71 -13.13
C VAL A 79 -2.69 13.68 -13.81
N PHE A 80 -3.63 12.95 -13.23
CA PHE A 80 -4.97 12.79 -13.79
C PHE A 80 -6.03 13.22 -12.79
N LEU A 81 -6.98 14.02 -13.24
CA LEU A 81 -8.22 14.25 -12.53
C LEU A 81 -9.02 12.94 -12.50
N SER A 82 -9.70 12.66 -11.40
CA SER A 82 -10.62 11.53 -11.32
C SER A 82 -11.67 11.57 -12.43
N TYR A 83 -11.96 10.40 -12.99
CA TYR A 83 -13.04 10.24 -13.98
C TYR A 83 -14.42 10.72 -13.47
N ALA A 84 -14.63 10.72 -12.15
CA ALA A 84 -15.88 11.07 -11.48
C ALA A 84 -15.96 12.53 -11.00
N LYS A 85 -14.90 13.33 -11.25
CA LYS A 85 -14.75 14.68 -10.72
C LYS A 85 -14.67 15.72 -11.83
N VAL A 86 -14.93 16.98 -11.46
CA VAL A 86 -14.83 18.12 -12.37
C VAL A 86 -13.56 18.93 -12.08
N ALA A 87 -13.02 19.56 -13.09
CA ALA A 87 -11.85 20.43 -12.94
C ALA A 87 -12.12 21.58 -11.96
N GLY A 88 -11.08 21.97 -11.20
CA GLY A 88 -11.15 23.02 -10.20
C GLY A 88 -11.52 22.58 -8.79
N GLY A 89 -11.72 21.28 -8.58
CA GLY A 89 -11.90 20.67 -7.26
C GLY A 89 -10.59 20.60 -6.44
N PRO A 90 -10.65 20.06 -5.21
CA PRO A 90 -9.49 19.90 -4.35
C PRO A 90 -8.42 18.99 -4.99
N SER A 91 -7.17 19.16 -4.59
CA SER A 91 -6.04 18.34 -5.08
C SER A 91 -6.22 16.85 -4.82
N THR A 92 -7.01 16.49 -3.81
CA THR A 92 -7.37 15.12 -3.47
C THR A 92 -8.26 14.43 -4.51
N ASP A 93 -8.83 15.16 -5.45
CA ASP A 93 -9.61 14.63 -6.59
C ASP A 93 -8.73 14.18 -7.76
N THR A 94 -7.42 14.15 -7.57
CA THR A 94 -6.45 13.73 -8.57
C THR A 94 -5.69 12.48 -8.09
N ILE A 95 -5.20 11.72 -9.07
CA ILE A 95 -4.13 10.73 -8.87
C ILE A 95 -2.86 11.22 -9.55
N CYS A 96 -1.72 10.74 -9.11
CA CYS A 96 -0.48 10.84 -9.87
C CYS A 96 0.10 9.46 -10.13
N ALA A 97 0.77 9.33 -11.26
CA ALA A 97 1.38 8.09 -11.66
C ALA A 97 2.81 8.33 -12.16
N ARG A 98 3.72 7.44 -11.80
CA ARG A 98 5.05 7.34 -12.39
C ARG A 98 5.06 6.15 -13.35
N VAL A 99 5.28 6.41 -14.62
CA VAL A 99 5.39 5.40 -15.67
C VAL A 99 6.68 4.61 -15.46
N ILE A 100 6.56 3.30 -15.23
CA ILE A 100 7.69 2.37 -15.10
C ILE A 100 8.00 1.76 -16.45
N ASN A 101 6.94 1.40 -17.20
CA ASN A 101 7.04 0.89 -18.57
C ASN A 101 5.85 1.39 -19.39
N THR A 102 6.13 1.79 -20.61
CA THR A 102 5.10 2.14 -21.61
C THR A 102 4.78 0.91 -22.44
N GLY A 103 3.52 0.53 -22.46
CA GLY A 103 3.03 -0.56 -23.28
C GLY A 103 2.91 -0.19 -24.75
N THR A 104 2.53 -1.17 -25.56
CA THR A 104 2.34 -1.00 -27.01
C THR A 104 0.87 -0.90 -27.41
N GLY A 105 -0.05 -1.02 -26.44
CA GLY A 105 -1.48 -0.87 -26.66
C GLY A 105 -1.84 0.58 -27.05
N THR A 106 -2.93 0.73 -27.79
CA THR A 106 -3.44 2.05 -28.21
C THR A 106 -4.81 2.37 -27.61
N GLU A 107 -5.42 1.39 -26.96
CA GLU A 107 -6.74 1.54 -26.33
C GLU A 107 -6.62 1.48 -24.80
N SER A 108 -7.40 2.31 -24.15
CA SER A 108 -7.61 2.28 -22.69
C SER A 108 -8.93 1.60 -22.33
N PRO A 109 -9.05 0.97 -21.17
CA PRO A 109 -10.30 0.40 -20.70
C PRO A 109 -11.39 1.46 -20.52
N LEU A 110 -12.60 1.09 -20.87
CA LEU A 110 -13.79 1.86 -20.51
C LEU A 110 -14.27 1.49 -19.10
N TYR A 111 -15.04 2.35 -18.48
CA TYR A 111 -15.66 2.12 -17.15
C TYR A 111 -16.47 0.81 -17.08
N THR A 112 -17.08 0.40 -18.21
CA THR A 112 -17.92 -0.81 -18.32
C THR A 112 -17.15 -2.09 -18.59
N ASP A 113 -15.89 -1.98 -19.00
CA ASP A 113 -15.05 -3.13 -19.36
C ASP A 113 -14.59 -3.92 -18.12
N SER A 114 -14.08 -5.10 -18.37
CA SER A 114 -13.26 -5.86 -17.42
C SER A 114 -11.81 -5.86 -17.88
N VAL A 115 -10.89 -6.03 -16.94
CA VAL A 115 -9.44 -6.02 -17.20
C VAL A 115 -8.75 -7.16 -16.48
N LYS A 116 -7.59 -7.58 -17.01
CA LYS A 116 -6.63 -8.39 -16.25
C LYS A 116 -5.45 -7.51 -15.87
N VAL A 117 -5.13 -7.47 -14.59
CA VAL A 117 -4.11 -6.61 -14.01
C VAL A 117 -3.19 -7.40 -13.09
N ASN A 118 -1.88 -7.26 -13.27
CA ASN A 118 -0.94 -7.52 -12.20
C ASN A 118 -0.85 -6.28 -11.33
N TYR A 119 -0.90 -6.44 -10.01
CA TYR A 119 -0.84 -5.30 -9.10
C TYR A 119 -0.19 -5.66 -7.77
N MET A 120 0.33 -4.65 -7.11
CA MET A 120 0.83 -4.71 -5.75
C MET A 120 0.51 -3.39 -5.05
N GLY A 121 -0.31 -3.46 -4.02
CA GLY A 121 -0.72 -2.31 -3.22
C GLY A 121 0.14 -2.14 -1.98
N HIS A 122 0.70 -0.95 -1.81
CA HIS A 122 1.55 -0.56 -0.69
C HIS A 122 0.91 0.57 0.10
N LEU A 123 1.11 0.55 1.40
CA LEU A 123 0.92 1.71 2.26
C LEU A 123 2.09 2.69 2.05
N ILE A 124 2.00 3.89 2.64
CA ILE A 124 3.13 4.82 2.63
C ILE A 124 4.34 4.24 3.35
N PRO A 125 5.57 4.62 2.96
CA PRO A 125 6.79 4.19 3.65
C PRO A 125 6.77 4.51 5.15
N THR A 126 7.32 3.59 5.94
CA THR A 126 7.51 3.74 7.38
C THR A 126 8.95 3.36 7.77
N GLU A 127 9.28 3.44 9.05
CA GLU A 127 10.61 3.06 9.51
C GLU A 127 10.90 1.57 9.29
N SER A 128 9.93 0.71 9.56
CA SER A 128 10.04 -0.74 9.39
C SER A 128 9.79 -1.20 7.95
N TYR A 129 9.06 -0.43 7.15
CA TYR A 129 8.71 -0.75 5.76
C TYR A 129 9.12 0.40 4.82
N LYS A 130 10.38 0.39 4.36
CA LYS A 130 10.96 1.48 3.56
C LYS A 130 10.27 1.68 2.21
N ASP A 131 9.77 0.60 1.61
CA ASP A 131 9.04 0.61 0.33
C ASP A 131 7.51 0.59 0.53
N GLY A 132 7.07 0.72 1.80
CA GLY A 132 5.67 0.60 2.19
C GLY A 132 5.25 -0.86 2.44
N ARG A 133 4.41 -1.08 3.47
CA ARG A 133 3.86 -2.41 3.75
C ARG A 133 2.90 -2.84 2.64
N VAL A 134 3.14 -4.00 2.04
CA VAL A 134 2.22 -4.62 1.09
C VAL A 134 0.93 -5.02 1.82
N PHE A 135 -0.22 -4.62 1.27
CA PHE A 135 -1.52 -4.97 1.85
C PHE A 135 -2.38 -5.85 0.93
N ASP A 136 -2.11 -5.82 -0.38
CA ASP A 136 -2.82 -6.64 -1.38
C ASP A 136 -1.98 -6.78 -2.66
N HIS A 137 -2.02 -7.94 -3.32
CA HIS A 137 -1.23 -8.18 -4.53
C HIS A 137 -1.75 -9.35 -5.36
N SER A 138 -1.41 -9.35 -6.66
CA SER A 138 -1.52 -10.50 -7.57
C SER A 138 -0.17 -11.20 -7.80
N GLY A 139 0.90 -10.70 -7.19
CA GLY A 139 2.25 -11.23 -7.29
C GLY A 139 2.45 -12.53 -6.50
N ILE A 140 3.67 -13.03 -6.53
CA ILE A 140 4.11 -14.18 -5.73
C ILE A 140 5.02 -13.70 -4.59
N TYR A 141 5.09 -14.49 -3.53
CA TYR A 141 6.03 -14.29 -2.43
C TYR A 141 7.29 -15.09 -2.70
N GLU A 142 8.40 -14.42 -2.95
CA GLU A 142 9.68 -15.03 -3.27
C GLU A 142 10.83 -14.29 -2.57
N ASN A 143 11.78 -15.01 -2.00
CA ASN A 143 12.94 -14.45 -1.30
C ASN A 143 12.59 -13.44 -0.20
N ASN A 144 11.55 -13.73 0.58
CA ASN A 144 11.00 -12.87 1.65
C ASN A 144 10.42 -11.53 1.17
N ASP A 145 10.02 -11.45 -0.09
CA ASP A 145 9.38 -10.26 -0.66
C ASP A 145 8.26 -10.64 -1.64
N TYR A 146 7.39 -9.68 -1.96
CA TYR A 146 6.39 -9.84 -3.00
C TYR A 146 6.94 -9.30 -4.31
N VAL A 147 6.87 -10.09 -5.37
CA VAL A 147 7.42 -9.73 -6.67
C VAL A 147 6.40 -9.90 -7.79
N PHE A 148 6.49 -9.04 -8.82
CA PHE A 148 5.89 -9.30 -10.11
C PHE A 148 6.83 -10.14 -10.94
N ASN A 149 6.36 -11.32 -11.31
CA ASN A 149 7.05 -12.18 -12.24
C ASN A 149 6.07 -12.60 -13.32
N ASP A 150 6.26 -12.13 -14.53
CA ASP A 150 5.36 -12.39 -15.67
C ASP A 150 5.18 -13.89 -15.98
N ASN A 151 6.12 -14.74 -15.54
CA ASN A 151 6.04 -16.19 -15.73
C ASN A 151 5.17 -16.90 -14.67
N TYR A 152 5.05 -16.33 -13.47
CA TYR A 152 4.41 -16.97 -12.33
C TYR A 152 3.24 -16.19 -11.73
N SER A 153 3.23 -14.86 -11.88
CA SER A 153 2.12 -14.03 -11.41
C SER A 153 0.87 -14.27 -12.27
N THR A 154 -0.25 -14.49 -11.61
CA THR A 154 -1.53 -14.65 -12.29
C THR A 154 -2.31 -13.34 -12.22
N PRO A 155 -2.50 -12.62 -13.34
CA PRO A 155 -3.23 -11.37 -13.35
C PRO A 155 -4.66 -11.56 -12.84
N THR A 156 -5.09 -10.68 -11.95
CA THR A 156 -6.45 -10.69 -11.41
C THR A 156 -7.42 -10.04 -12.40
N THR A 157 -8.59 -10.63 -12.55
CA THR A 157 -9.66 -10.06 -13.39
C THR A 157 -10.54 -9.14 -12.55
N PHE A 158 -10.65 -7.89 -12.97
CA PHE A 158 -11.51 -6.89 -12.35
C PHE A 158 -12.51 -6.31 -13.35
N LYS A 159 -13.72 -5.99 -12.88
CA LYS A 159 -14.60 -5.06 -13.57
C LYS A 159 -14.18 -3.64 -13.17
N VAL A 160 -13.85 -2.78 -14.13
CA VAL A 160 -13.32 -1.43 -13.90
C VAL A 160 -14.22 -0.62 -12.96
N SER A 161 -15.54 -0.71 -13.15
CA SER A 161 -16.54 -0.01 -12.34
C SER A 161 -16.65 -0.48 -10.87
N ASN A 162 -16.01 -1.58 -10.49
CA ASN A 162 -16.11 -2.14 -9.13
C ASN A 162 -14.91 -1.80 -8.26
N LEU A 163 -13.96 -1.03 -8.78
CA LEU A 163 -12.71 -0.67 -8.10
C LEU A 163 -12.84 0.70 -7.43
N VAL A 164 -11.93 1.00 -6.51
CA VAL A 164 -11.85 2.36 -5.91
C VAL A 164 -11.56 3.40 -6.99
N GLU A 165 -12.04 4.60 -6.76
CA GLU A 165 -12.04 5.70 -7.73
C GLU A 165 -10.66 5.96 -8.35
N GLY A 166 -9.59 5.96 -7.53
CA GLY A 166 -8.24 6.19 -8.01
C GLY A 166 -7.70 5.06 -8.90
N PHE A 167 -7.99 3.81 -8.56
CA PHE A 167 -7.59 2.65 -9.36
C PHE A 167 -8.32 2.63 -10.72
N THR A 168 -9.64 2.89 -10.69
CA THR A 168 -10.46 3.05 -11.91
C THR A 168 -9.92 4.16 -12.79
N THR A 169 -9.61 5.34 -12.21
CA THR A 169 -9.04 6.47 -12.95
C THR A 169 -7.74 6.08 -13.63
N ALA A 170 -6.82 5.40 -12.94
CA ALA A 170 -5.56 4.95 -13.51
C ALA A 170 -5.79 4.03 -14.72
N LEU A 171 -6.63 2.98 -14.54
CA LEU A 171 -6.92 2.02 -15.60
C LEU A 171 -7.49 2.68 -16.86
N MET A 172 -8.37 3.67 -16.71
CA MET A 172 -8.99 4.38 -17.83
C MET A 172 -7.99 5.24 -18.63
N HIS A 173 -6.77 5.42 -18.14
CA HIS A 173 -5.67 6.10 -18.82
C HIS A 173 -4.53 5.18 -19.24
N MET A 174 -4.49 3.93 -18.74
CA MET A 174 -3.46 2.95 -19.10
C MET A 174 -3.77 2.25 -20.43
N HIS A 175 -2.72 1.84 -21.12
CA HIS A 175 -2.78 0.96 -22.28
C HIS A 175 -2.27 -0.45 -21.91
N VAL A 176 -2.62 -1.44 -22.74
CA VAL A 176 -2.13 -2.81 -22.52
C VAL A 176 -0.61 -2.85 -22.50
N ASN A 177 -0.07 -3.49 -21.46
CA ASN A 177 1.33 -3.60 -21.07
C ASN A 177 1.97 -2.35 -20.46
N ASP A 178 1.21 -1.26 -20.23
CA ASP A 178 1.68 -0.20 -19.32
C ASP A 178 1.90 -0.78 -17.93
N ARG A 179 2.99 -0.33 -17.27
CA ARG A 179 3.24 -0.53 -15.86
C ARG A 179 3.51 0.80 -15.19
N TRP A 180 2.71 1.14 -14.20
CA TRP A 180 2.75 2.43 -13.52
C TRP A 180 2.79 2.23 -12.00
N MET A 181 3.55 3.06 -11.31
CA MET A 181 3.37 3.29 -9.87
C MET A 181 2.35 4.40 -9.70
N VAL A 182 1.17 4.07 -9.21
CA VAL A 182 0.03 4.98 -9.04
C VAL A 182 -0.12 5.36 -7.58
N TYR A 183 -0.25 6.66 -7.32
CA TYR A 183 -0.46 7.22 -5.99
C TYR A 183 -1.83 7.86 -5.94
N MET A 184 -2.62 7.50 -4.94
CA MET A 184 -3.96 8.04 -4.75
C MET A 184 -4.20 8.42 -3.29
N SER A 185 -4.84 9.57 -3.09
CA SER A 185 -5.23 10.02 -1.76
C SER A 185 -6.26 9.07 -1.13
N GLN A 186 -6.42 9.15 0.18
CA GLN A 186 -7.49 8.43 0.87
C GLN A 186 -8.87 8.69 0.26
N GLU A 187 -9.13 9.92 -0.23
CA GLU A 187 -10.43 10.30 -0.81
C GLU A 187 -10.73 9.54 -2.10
N MET A 188 -9.70 9.16 -2.83
CA MET A 188 -9.77 8.37 -4.06
C MET A 188 -9.68 6.85 -3.81
N ALA A 189 -9.52 6.44 -2.55
CA ALA A 189 -9.35 5.07 -2.08
C ALA A 189 -10.47 4.68 -1.10
N TYR A 190 -10.13 4.17 0.08
CA TYR A 190 -11.10 3.62 1.05
C TYR A 190 -11.56 4.62 2.12
N LYS A 191 -11.11 5.87 2.06
CA LYS A 191 -11.51 6.96 2.97
C LYS A 191 -11.29 6.59 4.45
N SER A 192 -12.34 6.65 5.26
CA SER A 192 -12.31 6.31 6.67
C SER A 192 -12.44 4.81 6.97
N SER A 193 -12.45 3.96 5.95
CA SER A 193 -12.55 2.52 6.13
C SER A 193 -11.17 1.90 6.29
N ALA A 194 -11.05 0.96 7.24
CA ALA A 194 -9.90 0.08 7.39
C ALA A 194 -10.24 -1.30 6.84
N SER A 195 -9.24 -2.02 6.33
CA SER A 195 -9.41 -3.39 5.84
C SER A 195 -8.12 -4.20 6.00
N GLY A 196 -8.20 -5.32 6.70
CA GLY A 196 -7.03 -6.15 6.98
C GLY A 196 -5.92 -5.35 7.65
N VAL A 197 -4.74 -5.34 7.03
CA VAL A 197 -3.57 -4.60 7.52
C VAL A 197 -3.56 -3.13 7.09
N MET A 198 -4.54 -2.69 6.30
CA MET A 198 -4.65 -1.30 5.82
C MET A 198 -5.46 -0.46 6.81
N PRO A 199 -4.84 0.53 7.49
CA PRO A 199 -5.56 1.45 8.38
C PRO A 199 -6.51 2.38 7.60
N ALA A 200 -7.50 2.92 8.29
CA ALA A 200 -8.34 4.00 7.78
C ALA A 200 -7.48 5.22 7.38
N TYR A 201 -7.95 5.99 6.42
CA TYR A 201 -7.29 7.21 5.92
C TYR A 201 -5.92 6.98 5.26
N SER A 202 -5.71 5.79 4.69
CA SER A 202 -4.47 5.47 3.99
C SER A 202 -4.44 6.07 2.58
N THR A 203 -3.36 6.75 2.26
CA THR A 203 -2.91 6.96 0.88
C THR A 203 -2.42 5.63 0.36
N LEU A 204 -2.80 5.26 -0.85
CA LEU A 204 -2.41 4.00 -1.44
C LEU A 204 -1.44 4.22 -2.60
N CYS A 205 -0.44 3.36 -2.66
CA CYS A 205 0.54 3.28 -3.73
C CYS A 205 0.38 1.94 -4.42
N PHE A 206 0.05 1.94 -5.71
CA PHE A 206 -0.12 0.71 -6.46
C PHE A 206 0.90 0.61 -7.60
N ASP A 207 1.73 -0.42 -7.58
CA ASP A 207 2.41 -0.89 -8.77
C ASP A 207 1.40 -1.68 -9.61
N MET A 208 1.05 -1.19 -10.79
CA MET A 208 -0.02 -1.74 -11.62
C MET A 208 0.50 -2.02 -13.03
N GLN A 209 0.20 -3.21 -13.55
CA GLN A 209 0.47 -3.57 -14.94
C GLN A 209 -0.82 -4.05 -15.62
N LEU A 210 -1.30 -3.31 -16.61
CA LEU A 210 -2.48 -3.70 -17.38
C LEU A 210 -2.09 -4.78 -18.41
N LYS A 211 -2.60 -6.01 -18.23
CA LYS A 211 -2.27 -7.17 -19.08
C LYS A 211 -3.27 -7.37 -20.22
N GLN A 212 -4.55 -7.08 -19.98
CA GLN A 212 -5.59 -7.32 -20.97
C GLN A 212 -6.82 -6.45 -20.72
N ILE A 213 -7.47 -6.01 -21.78
CA ILE A 213 -8.81 -5.41 -21.75
C ILE A 213 -9.80 -6.45 -22.27
N ILE A 214 -10.88 -6.68 -21.52
CA ILE A 214 -11.98 -7.59 -21.85
C ILE A 214 -13.20 -6.71 -22.10
N LYS A 215 -13.49 -6.45 -23.35
CA LYS A 215 -14.65 -5.64 -23.76
C LYS A 215 -15.95 -6.33 -23.37
N LYS A 216 -16.95 -5.50 -23.02
CA LYS A 216 -18.29 -5.97 -22.71
C LYS A 216 -19.10 -6.16 -23.99
#